data_dcb2c2f32785d87527dd82d2cd014a7f
#
_entry.id   dcb2c2f32785d87527dd82d2cd014a7f
#
_cell.length_a   1.000
_cell.length_b   1.000
_cell.length_c   1.000
_cell.angle_alpha   90.00
_cell.angle_beta   90.00
_cell.angle_gamma   90.00
#
_symmetry.space_group_name_H-M   'P 1'
#
loop_
_entity.id
_entity.type
_entity.pdbx_description
1 polymer ?
#
loop_
_entity_poly.entity_id
_entity_poly.type
_entity_poly.pdbx_seq_one_letter_code
_entity_poly.pdbx_strand_id
1 'polypeptide(L)'
;EVIVRRPPQPCDPLAQTFTVDETGAFLSSIDLFFANVDPTQKVTVSLRTVELGAPTLNLASDHSEVTLDSSQITTSTDGTIATKVTFPSPVFLSPGTEYAIVVLAPQSNLYELWVARMGERTVNTTTLPDAESVIVTKQYIGGSLFKSQNGTIWTASQFEDMKFKLYKCNFSTTPGTAFFYNPKQVIDSNSSILPVDPIKTLPRKLKVVISNTTVMNNILIPGAKVSDSTASTAITGIVENAGGTANAMTKTNVGVGYSQGTYAGVPFYN
;
A
#
# COMPACT_ATOMS: atom_id res chain seq x y z
N GLU A 1 30.77 22.64 8.31
CA GLU A 1 29.77 22.38 7.26
C GLU A 1 28.46 23.06 7.66
N VAL A 2 28.09 24.15 6.99
CA VAL A 2 26.85 24.88 7.27
C VAL A 2 25.73 24.14 6.56
N ILE A 3 24.93 23.35 7.29
CA ILE A 3 23.71 22.72 6.76
C ILE A 3 22.68 23.83 6.58
N VAL A 4 22.58 24.36 5.38
CA VAL A 4 21.47 25.25 4.99
C VAL A 4 20.22 24.40 4.86
N ARG A 5 19.40 24.35 5.91
CA ARG A 5 18.04 23.81 5.82
C ARG A 5 17.22 24.78 4.98
N ARG A 6 16.80 24.35 3.81
CA ARG A 6 15.77 25.09 3.06
C ARG A 6 14.51 25.17 3.95
N PRO A 7 13.86 26.32 4.05
CA PRO A 7 12.55 26.39 4.70
C PRO A 7 11.63 25.38 4.02
N PRO A 8 10.74 24.72 4.77
CA PRO A 8 9.74 23.86 4.16
C PRO A 8 8.96 24.68 3.14
N GLN A 9 8.88 24.16 1.91
CA GLN A 9 8.05 24.78 0.87
C GLN A 9 6.60 24.72 1.35
N PRO A 10 5.83 25.81 1.23
CA PRO A 10 4.42 25.76 1.54
C PRO A 10 3.75 24.73 0.61
N CYS A 11 3.12 23.73 1.19
CA CYS A 11 2.24 22.83 0.48
C CYS A 11 0.85 22.98 1.08
N ASP A 12 -0.15 23.14 0.22
CA ASP A 12 -1.55 23.24 0.60
C ASP A 12 -2.31 21.97 0.19
N PRO A 13 -2.08 20.84 0.88
CA PRO A 13 -2.75 19.60 0.52
C PRO A 13 -4.25 19.68 0.79
N LEU A 14 -5.01 19.00 -0.06
CA LEU A 14 -6.42 18.80 0.11
C LEU A 14 -6.73 17.37 0.50
N ALA A 15 -7.74 17.19 1.32
CA ALA A 15 -8.26 15.87 1.61
C ALA A 15 -9.78 15.89 1.55
N GLN A 16 -10.38 14.83 1.03
CA GLN A 16 -11.82 14.61 1.05
C GLN A 16 -12.10 13.30 1.77
N THR A 17 -12.86 13.38 2.85
CA THR A 17 -13.29 12.15 3.52
C THR A 17 -14.52 11.57 2.83
N PHE A 18 -14.70 10.28 3.00
CA PHE A 18 -15.88 9.54 2.54
C PHE A 18 -16.11 8.32 3.43
N THR A 19 -17.37 7.98 3.62
CA THR A 19 -17.77 6.81 4.41
C THR A 19 -18.08 5.64 3.48
N VAL A 20 -17.55 4.48 3.82
CA VAL A 20 -17.81 3.22 3.12
C VAL A 20 -19.16 2.66 3.56
N ASP A 21 -19.91 2.09 2.62
CA ASP A 21 -21.21 1.46 2.91
C ASP A 21 -21.07 0.26 3.87
N GLU A 22 -22.22 -0.26 4.33
CA GLU A 22 -22.27 -1.35 5.31
C GLU A 22 -21.69 -2.69 4.79
N THR A 23 -21.43 -2.80 3.49
CA THR A 23 -20.92 -4.03 2.88
C THR A 23 -19.40 -4.05 2.75
N GLY A 24 -18.75 -2.89 2.93
CA GLY A 24 -17.34 -2.70 2.61
C GLY A 24 -17.07 -2.68 1.11
N ALA A 25 -15.85 -2.39 0.72
CA ALA A 25 -15.48 -2.32 -0.68
C ALA A 25 -13.99 -2.64 -0.91
N PHE A 26 -13.69 -3.19 -2.07
CA PHE A 26 -12.33 -3.20 -2.62
C PHE A 26 -12.22 -2.10 -3.65
N LEU A 27 -11.48 -1.05 -3.35
CA LEU A 27 -11.29 0.09 -4.23
C LEU A 27 -10.15 -0.17 -5.20
N SER A 28 -10.40 0.00 -6.51
CA SER A 28 -9.38 -0.20 -7.57
C SER A 28 -8.76 1.11 -8.03
N SER A 29 -9.55 2.16 -8.14
CA SER A 29 -9.10 3.44 -8.66
C SER A 29 -10.02 4.59 -8.21
N ILE A 30 -9.48 5.80 -8.33
CA ILE A 30 -10.17 7.06 -8.05
C ILE A 30 -10.05 7.95 -9.28
N ASP A 31 -11.13 8.59 -9.69
CA ASP A 31 -11.06 9.72 -10.62
C ASP A 31 -11.00 11.02 -9.82
N LEU A 32 -10.01 11.83 -10.12
CA LEU A 32 -9.84 13.20 -9.64
C LEU A 32 -9.94 14.18 -10.82
N PHE A 33 -10.35 15.40 -10.55
CA PHE A 33 -10.55 16.40 -11.58
C PHE A 33 -9.64 17.59 -11.31
N PHE A 34 -8.64 17.77 -12.18
CA PHE A 34 -7.66 18.83 -12.06
C PHE A 34 -8.04 20.03 -12.92
N ALA A 35 -7.91 21.22 -12.35
CA ALA A 35 -8.01 22.49 -13.06
C ALA A 35 -6.64 22.94 -13.58
N ASN A 36 -5.58 22.70 -12.81
CA ASN A 36 -4.22 23.06 -13.16
C ASN A 36 -3.21 21.95 -12.76
N VAL A 37 -2.05 21.93 -13.43
CA VAL A 37 -0.97 20.98 -13.23
C VAL A 37 0.37 21.70 -13.20
N ASP A 38 1.28 21.23 -12.34
CA ASP A 38 2.68 21.65 -12.38
C ASP A 38 3.45 20.75 -13.38
N PRO A 39 4.02 21.28 -14.45
CA PRO A 39 4.73 20.47 -15.45
C PRO A 39 6.04 19.86 -14.92
N THR A 40 6.54 20.33 -13.78
CA THR A 40 7.88 19.96 -13.26
C THR A 40 7.83 19.09 -12.01
N GLN A 41 6.72 19.09 -11.29
CA GLN A 41 6.59 18.40 -10.01
C GLN A 41 5.55 17.28 -10.07
N LYS A 42 5.73 16.30 -9.20
CA LYS A 42 4.81 15.17 -9.05
C LYS A 42 3.75 15.47 -8.00
N VAL A 43 2.61 14.82 -8.12
CA VAL A 43 1.56 14.81 -7.11
C VAL A 43 1.35 13.40 -6.58
N THR A 44 1.16 13.28 -5.27
CA THR A 44 0.87 12.02 -4.59
C THR A 44 -0.59 12.00 -4.16
N VAL A 45 -1.29 10.94 -4.50
CA VAL A 45 -2.66 10.65 -4.07
C VAL A 45 -2.63 9.44 -3.17
N SER A 46 -3.15 9.58 -1.96
CA SER A 46 -3.18 8.49 -0.98
C SER A 46 -4.55 8.35 -0.35
N LEU A 47 -4.91 7.10 -0.01
CA LEU A 47 -6.03 6.82 0.90
C LEU A 47 -5.48 6.68 2.31
N ARG A 48 -6.03 7.45 3.22
CA ARG A 48 -5.64 7.46 4.63
C ARG A 48 -6.81 7.13 5.53
N THR A 49 -6.48 6.64 6.72
CA THR A 49 -7.45 6.46 7.80
C THR A 49 -7.91 7.82 8.34
N VAL A 50 -9.09 7.82 8.93
CA VAL A 50 -9.65 8.98 9.61
C VAL A 50 -9.79 8.65 11.09
N GLU A 51 -9.30 9.53 11.95
CA GLU A 51 -9.43 9.42 13.41
C GLU A 51 -9.92 10.76 13.96
N LEU A 52 -10.83 10.69 14.91
CA LEU A 52 -11.45 11.88 15.50
C LEU A 52 -12.03 12.88 14.45
N GLY A 53 -12.51 12.35 13.33
CA GLY A 53 -13.09 13.13 12.23
C GLY A 53 -12.07 13.88 11.37
N ALA A 54 -10.78 13.56 11.44
CA ALA A 54 -9.75 14.19 10.61
C ALA A 54 -8.85 13.14 9.94
N PRO A 55 -8.30 13.44 8.73
CA PRO A 55 -7.34 12.57 8.07
C PRO A 55 -6.08 12.38 8.89
N THR A 56 -5.61 11.12 9.01
CA THR A 56 -4.37 10.79 9.69
C THR A 56 -3.18 10.74 8.72
N LEU A 57 -1.99 10.42 9.23
CA LEU A 57 -0.83 10.12 8.41
C LEU A 57 -0.77 8.65 7.97
N ASN A 58 -1.64 7.80 8.54
CA ASN A 58 -1.64 6.37 8.29
C ASN A 58 -2.34 6.05 6.98
N LEU A 59 -1.70 5.28 6.13
CA LEU A 59 -2.30 4.76 4.91
C LEU A 59 -3.37 3.71 5.26
N ALA A 60 -4.42 3.65 4.45
CA ALA A 60 -5.45 2.61 4.56
C ALA A 60 -4.87 1.20 4.28
N SER A 61 -3.83 1.12 3.44
CA SER A 61 -3.09 -0.10 3.09
C SER A 61 -1.73 0.30 2.51
N ASP A 62 -0.75 -0.60 2.54
CA ASP A 62 0.58 -0.39 1.93
C ASP A 62 0.52 -0.08 0.42
N HIS A 63 -0.60 -0.39 -0.24
CA HIS A 63 -0.81 -0.16 -1.67
C HIS A 63 -1.79 1.00 -1.96
N SER A 64 -2.12 1.79 -0.95
CA SER A 64 -3.12 2.86 -1.07
C SER A 64 -2.52 4.24 -1.37
N GLU A 65 -1.31 4.29 -1.91
CA GLU A 65 -0.63 5.50 -2.33
C GLU A 65 -0.12 5.39 -3.77
N VAL A 66 -0.34 6.43 -4.55
CA VAL A 66 0.11 6.52 -5.95
C VAL A 66 0.69 7.90 -6.21
N THR A 67 1.88 7.95 -6.79
CA THR A 67 2.50 9.19 -7.24
C THR A 67 2.35 9.30 -8.76
N LEU A 68 1.80 10.41 -9.22
CA LEU A 68 1.58 10.72 -10.62
C LEU A 68 2.59 11.74 -11.12
N ASP A 69 3.12 11.49 -12.32
CA ASP A 69 3.85 12.50 -13.09
C ASP A 69 2.88 13.48 -13.73
N SER A 70 3.32 14.69 -14.01
CA SER A 70 2.51 15.72 -14.66
C SER A 70 1.90 15.25 -15.99
N SER A 71 2.61 14.42 -16.74
CA SER A 71 2.14 13.85 -18.02
C SER A 71 0.96 12.86 -17.88
N GLN A 72 0.71 12.35 -16.68
CA GLN A 72 -0.39 11.44 -16.39
C GLN A 72 -1.67 12.18 -15.97
N ILE A 73 -1.58 13.49 -15.80
CA ILE A 73 -2.67 14.33 -15.32
C ILE A 73 -3.30 15.06 -16.50
N THR A 74 -4.61 14.95 -16.59
CA THR A 74 -5.42 15.69 -17.58
C THR A 74 -6.18 16.77 -16.85
N THR A 75 -6.07 18.00 -17.34
CA THR A 75 -6.79 19.15 -16.78
C THR A 75 -7.98 19.52 -17.65
N SER A 76 -8.95 20.18 -17.07
CA SER A 76 -10.09 20.76 -17.79
C SER A 76 -10.52 22.10 -17.17
N THR A 77 -11.07 22.96 -18.01
CA THR A 77 -11.58 24.29 -17.60
C THR A 77 -12.96 24.24 -16.96
N ASP A 78 -13.61 23.07 -16.95
CA ASP A 78 -14.99 22.88 -16.47
C ASP A 78 -15.13 21.67 -15.53
N GLY A 79 -14.02 21.00 -15.20
CA GLY A 79 -14.03 19.83 -14.34
C GLY A 79 -14.71 18.60 -14.96
N THR A 80 -14.86 18.51 -16.28
CA THR A 80 -15.51 17.36 -16.93
C THR A 80 -14.56 16.20 -17.19
N ILE A 81 -13.26 16.48 -17.35
CA ILE A 81 -12.27 15.47 -17.69
C ILE A 81 -11.60 14.96 -16.41
N ALA A 82 -11.64 13.65 -16.24
CA ALA A 82 -11.07 12.99 -15.07
C ALA A 82 -9.63 12.53 -15.31
N THR A 83 -8.80 12.66 -14.30
CA THR A 83 -7.54 11.92 -14.16
C THR A 83 -7.79 10.68 -13.33
N LYS A 84 -7.57 9.50 -13.90
CA LYS A 84 -7.74 8.22 -13.19
C LYS A 84 -6.47 7.85 -12.43
N VAL A 85 -6.61 7.72 -11.12
CA VAL A 85 -5.58 7.23 -10.20
C VAL A 85 -5.85 5.76 -9.91
N THR A 86 -5.03 4.86 -10.42
CA THR A 86 -5.20 3.41 -10.24
C THR A 86 -4.23 2.89 -9.21
N PHE A 87 -4.73 2.21 -8.18
CA PHE A 87 -3.88 1.59 -7.16
C PHE A 87 -3.17 0.34 -7.70
N PRO A 88 -1.96 0.03 -7.23
CA PRO A 88 -1.21 -1.16 -7.65
C PRO A 88 -1.95 -2.48 -7.39
N SER A 89 -2.77 -2.51 -6.35
CA SER A 89 -3.68 -3.61 -6.04
C SER A 89 -4.97 -3.06 -5.42
N PRO A 90 -6.08 -3.82 -5.47
CA PRO A 90 -7.32 -3.40 -4.81
C PRO A 90 -7.13 -3.15 -3.32
N VAL A 91 -7.56 -1.99 -2.84
CA VAL A 91 -7.50 -1.59 -1.43
C VAL A 91 -8.80 -1.98 -0.75
N PHE A 92 -8.72 -2.84 0.27
CA PHE A 92 -9.89 -3.18 1.07
C PHE A 92 -10.23 -2.05 2.02
N LEU A 93 -11.50 -1.64 2.00
CA LEU A 93 -12.09 -0.63 2.86
C LEU A 93 -13.14 -1.28 3.75
N SER A 94 -12.99 -1.13 5.05
CA SER A 94 -13.88 -1.73 6.05
C SER A 94 -15.27 -1.11 6.02
N PRO A 95 -16.32 -1.91 6.26
CA PRO A 95 -17.70 -1.43 6.30
C PRO A 95 -17.89 -0.32 7.35
N GLY A 96 -18.70 0.67 7.03
CA GLY A 96 -19.07 1.75 7.94
C GLY A 96 -17.91 2.63 8.43
N THR A 97 -16.73 2.49 7.81
CA THR A 97 -15.52 3.20 8.20
C THR A 97 -15.30 4.41 7.30
N GLU A 98 -14.86 5.51 7.88
CA GLU A 98 -14.49 6.72 7.15
C GLU A 98 -13.01 6.68 6.73
N TYR A 99 -12.75 7.05 5.48
CA TYR A 99 -11.41 7.18 4.91
C TYR A 99 -11.26 8.55 4.24
N ALA A 100 -10.02 8.97 4.01
CA ALA A 100 -9.71 10.22 3.35
C ALA A 100 -8.89 10.00 2.08
N ILE A 101 -9.31 10.63 0.99
CA ILE A 101 -8.48 10.82 -0.21
C ILE A 101 -7.61 12.04 0.06
N VAL A 102 -6.31 11.88 0.14
CA VAL A 102 -5.36 12.97 0.37
C VAL A 102 -4.56 13.22 -0.90
N VAL A 103 -4.58 14.45 -1.38
CA VAL A 103 -3.81 14.91 -2.55
C VAL A 103 -2.73 15.85 -2.06
N LEU A 104 -1.47 15.48 -2.29
CA LEU A 104 -0.30 16.17 -1.78
C LEU A 104 0.72 16.41 -2.88
N ALA A 105 1.12 17.66 -3.07
CA ALA A 105 2.22 18.06 -3.92
C ALA A 105 3.26 18.86 -3.11
N PRO A 106 4.22 18.19 -2.42
CA PRO A 106 5.06 18.84 -1.41
C PRO A 106 5.98 19.94 -1.94
N GLN A 107 6.20 19.98 -3.25
CA GLN A 107 7.13 20.92 -3.89
C GLN A 107 6.43 21.84 -4.92
N SER A 108 5.10 21.86 -4.90
CA SER A 108 4.32 22.66 -5.85
C SER A 108 3.08 23.25 -5.19
N ASN A 109 2.74 24.46 -5.59
CA ASN A 109 1.48 25.14 -5.29
C ASN A 109 0.65 25.41 -6.56
N LEU A 110 1.02 24.77 -7.68
CA LEU A 110 0.34 24.97 -8.97
C LEU A 110 -0.75 23.95 -9.25
N TYR A 111 -0.80 22.87 -8.48
CA TYR A 111 -1.87 21.90 -8.64
C TYR A 111 -3.18 22.44 -8.08
N GLU A 112 -4.22 22.40 -8.90
CA GLU A 112 -5.57 22.83 -8.53
C GLU A 112 -6.56 21.71 -8.83
N LEU A 113 -7.46 21.46 -7.89
CA LEU A 113 -8.54 20.48 -8.00
C LEU A 113 -9.89 21.18 -8.07
N TRP A 114 -10.79 20.63 -8.87
CA TRP A 114 -12.16 21.08 -8.94
C TRP A 114 -12.91 20.73 -7.65
N VAL A 115 -13.51 21.75 -7.05
CA VAL A 115 -14.37 21.64 -5.87
C VAL A 115 -15.75 22.21 -6.17
N ALA A 116 -16.78 21.67 -5.54
CA ALA A 116 -18.12 22.25 -5.53
C ALA A 116 -18.28 23.06 -4.25
N ARG A 117 -18.81 24.28 -4.34
CA ARG A 117 -19.10 25.13 -3.20
C ARG A 117 -20.59 25.46 -3.13
N MET A 118 -21.16 25.32 -1.94
CA MET A 118 -22.54 25.63 -1.69
C MET A 118 -22.85 27.08 -2.02
N GLY A 119 -23.95 27.26 -2.77
CA GLY A 119 -24.44 28.60 -3.19
C GLY A 119 -23.76 29.16 -4.42
N GLU A 120 -22.68 28.54 -4.92
CA GLU A 120 -22.02 28.92 -6.17
C GLU A 120 -22.65 28.22 -7.39
N ARG A 121 -22.49 28.84 -8.55
CA ARG A 121 -22.96 28.29 -9.80
C ARG A 121 -21.94 27.28 -10.36
N THR A 122 -22.46 26.24 -10.99
CA THR A 122 -21.60 25.29 -11.73
C THR A 122 -20.96 26.01 -12.93
N VAL A 123 -19.67 25.74 -13.15
CA VAL A 123 -18.94 26.21 -14.34
C VAL A 123 -19.41 25.40 -15.54
N ASN A 124 -20.04 26.09 -16.48
CA ASN A 124 -20.49 25.47 -17.71
C ASN A 124 -19.82 26.20 -18.90
N THR A 125 -18.78 25.55 -19.45
CA THR A 125 -17.98 26.18 -20.55
C THR A 125 -18.40 25.72 -21.93
N THR A 126 -19.28 24.74 -22.05
CA THR A 126 -19.37 23.99 -23.31
C THR A 126 -20.57 24.22 -24.16
N THR A 127 -21.51 25.05 -23.88
CA THR A 127 -22.60 25.25 -24.86
C THR A 127 -23.97 25.60 -24.33
N LEU A 128 -24.12 25.66 -23.02
CA LEU A 128 -25.40 26.04 -22.44
C LEU A 128 -25.40 27.54 -22.14
N PRO A 129 -26.50 28.27 -22.44
CA PRO A 129 -26.65 29.67 -22.06
C PRO A 129 -26.47 29.83 -20.55
N ASP A 130 -26.01 31.00 -20.09
CA ASP A 130 -25.85 31.34 -18.66
C ASP A 130 -27.10 31.02 -17.80
N ALA A 131 -28.28 30.96 -18.43
CA ALA A 131 -29.53 30.60 -17.80
C ALA A 131 -29.62 29.14 -17.28
N GLU A 132 -28.75 28.22 -17.75
CA GLU A 132 -28.79 26.80 -17.39
C GLU A 132 -27.71 26.41 -16.37
N SER A 133 -26.87 27.34 -15.91
CA SER A 133 -25.95 27.07 -14.83
C SER A 133 -26.72 26.79 -13.53
N VAL A 134 -26.48 25.63 -12.94
CA VAL A 134 -27.18 25.18 -11.72
C VAL A 134 -26.43 25.69 -10.50
N ILE A 135 -27.19 26.22 -9.53
CA ILE A 135 -26.64 26.57 -8.22
C ILE A 135 -26.42 25.27 -7.43
N VAL A 136 -25.26 25.13 -6.83
CA VAL A 136 -24.93 24.00 -5.94
C VAL A 136 -25.74 24.12 -4.66
N THR A 137 -26.77 23.31 -4.51
CA THR A 137 -27.70 23.31 -3.37
C THR A 137 -27.56 22.08 -2.49
N LYS A 138 -26.74 21.10 -2.88
CA LYS A 138 -26.53 19.85 -2.16
C LYS A 138 -25.05 19.59 -1.97
N GLN A 139 -24.69 19.11 -0.79
CA GLN A 139 -23.35 18.64 -0.45
C GLN A 139 -23.29 17.13 -0.41
N TYR A 140 -22.08 16.61 -0.50
CA TYR A 140 -21.79 15.22 -0.24
C TYR A 140 -21.97 14.94 1.27
N ILE A 141 -22.90 14.04 1.62
CA ILE A 141 -23.25 13.76 3.02
C ILE A 141 -22.27 12.77 3.67
N GLY A 142 -21.52 12.01 2.87
CA GLY A 142 -20.66 10.91 3.36
C GLY A 142 -19.28 11.35 3.85
N GLY A 143 -18.98 12.65 3.90
CA GLY A 143 -17.69 13.17 4.34
C GLY A 143 -17.57 14.68 4.17
N SER A 144 -16.35 15.20 4.35
CA SER A 144 -16.05 16.64 4.28
C SER A 144 -14.72 16.90 3.57
N LEU A 145 -14.60 18.09 2.98
CA LEU A 145 -13.32 18.58 2.47
C LEU A 145 -12.47 19.12 3.63
N PHE A 146 -11.19 18.81 3.60
CA PHE A 146 -10.19 19.32 4.52
C PHE A 146 -9.07 20.05 3.78
N LYS A 147 -8.64 21.17 4.33
CA LYS A 147 -7.51 21.97 3.87
C LYS A 147 -6.41 21.94 4.93
N SER A 148 -5.17 21.91 4.50
CA SER A 148 -4.01 21.90 5.39
C SER A 148 -2.88 22.73 4.78
N GLN A 149 -2.03 23.29 5.63
CA GLN A 149 -0.79 23.99 5.21
C GLN A 149 0.47 23.13 5.42
N ASN A 150 0.34 21.99 6.06
CA ASN A 150 1.50 21.15 6.42
C ASN A 150 1.24 19.64 6.25
N GLY A 151 0.05 19.26 5.80
CA GLY A 151 -0.33 17.85 5.60
C GLY A 151 -0.57 17.04 6.89
N THR A 152 -0.52 17.69 8.06
CA THR A 152 -0.72 17.04 9.36
C THR A 152 -1.85 17.66 10.18
N ILE A 153 -2.03 18.97 10.08
CA ILE A 153 -3.11 19.70 10.75
C ILE A 153 -4.15 20.04 9.70
N TRP A 154 -5.37 19.58 9.91
CA TRP A 154 -6.45 19.68 8.95
C TRP A 154 -7.56 20.60 9.46
N THR A 155 -8.06 21.45 8.58
CA THR A 155 -9.23 22.32 8.83
C THR A 155 -10.36 21.89 7.90
N ALA A 156 -11.48 21.47 8.47
CA ALA A 156 -12.65 21.07 7.70
C ALA A 156 -13.32 22.30 7.03
N SER A 157 -13.70 22.14 5.76
CA SER A 157 -14.53 23.09 5.03
C SER A 157 -15.95 22.54 4.92
N GLN A 158 -16.91 23.21 5.58
CA GLN A 158 -18.29 22.73 5.63
C GLN A 158 -19.11 23.07 4.38
N PHE A 159 -18.59 23.89 3.49
CA PHE A 159 -19.33 24.39 2.34
C PHE A 159 -18.73 23.96 1.00
N GLU A 160 -17.68 23.17 1.04
CA GLU A 160 -16.96 22.76 -0.15
C GLU A 160 -16.72 21.24 -0.13
N ASP A 161 -16.83 20.60 -1.29
CA ASP A 161 -16.49 19.22 -1.51
C ASP A 161 -15.62 19.07 -2.76
N MET A 162 -14.60 18.23 -2.70
CA MET A 162 -13.79 17.89 -3.85
C MET A 162 -14.59 17.04 -4.83
N LYS A 163 -14.44 17.30 -6.12
CA LYS A 163 -15.04 16.45 -7.14
C LYS A 163 -14.24 15.16 -7.30
N PHE A 164 -14.85 14.00 -7.06
CA PHE A 164 -14.21 12.70 -7.20
C PHE A 164 -15.18 11.60 -7.62
N LYS A 165 -14.66 10.46 -8.10
CA LYS A 165 -15.41 9.22 -8.30
C LYS A 165 -14.58 8.05 -7.76
N LEU A 166 -15.24 7.11 -7.12
CA LEU A 166 -14.63 5.88 -6.61
C LEU A 166 -15.05 4.70 -7.47
N TYR A 167 -14.09 3.81 -7.77
CA TYR A 167 -14.34 2.59 -8.53
C TYR A 167 -14.04 1.38 -7.66
N LYS A 168 -15.09 0.67 -7.27
CA LYS A 168 -14.96 -0.59 -6.54
C LYS A 168 -14.82 -1.76 -7.49
N CYS A 169 -14.06 -2.77 -7.07
CA CYS A 169 -13.96 -4.04 -7.78
C CYS A 169 -15.28 -4.78 -7.74
N ASN A 170 -15.63 -5.37 -8.86
CA ASN A 170 -16.68 -6.36 -8.95
C ASN A 170 -16.04 -7.71 -9.25
N PHE A 171 -15.93 -8.55 -8.21
CA PHE A 171 -15.29 -9.86 -8.35
C PHE A 171 -16.24 -10.87 -8.98
N SER A 172 -15.71 -11.64 -9.93
CA SER A 172 -16.44 -12.80 -10.46
C SER A 172 -16.45 -13.91 -9.41
N THR A 173 -17.62 -14.52 -9.22
CA THR A 173 -17.76 -15.72 -8.38
C THR A 173 -17.48 -17.01 -9.16
N THR A 174 -17.17 -16.90 -10.45
CA THR A 174 -16.82 -18.06 -11.26
C THR A 174 -15.48 -18.63 -10.83
N PRO A 175 -15.34 -19.94 -10.60
CA PRO A 175 -14.08 -20.57 -10.29
C PRO A 175 -13.04 -20.27 -11.36
N GLY A 176 -11.81 -19.96 -10.94
CA GLY A 176 -10.67 -19.68 -11.81
C GLY A 176 -9.43 -20.42 -11.34
N THR A 177 -8.41 -20.48 -12.19
CA THR A 177 -7.10 -21.02 -11.85
C THR A 177 -6.13 -19.86 -11.69
N ALA A 178 -5.44 -19.79 -10.54
CA ALA A 178 -4.37 -18.83 -10.30
C ALA A 178 -3.02 -19.51 -10.47
N PHE A 179 -2.13 -18.83 -11.18
CA PHE A 179 -0.74 -19.27 -11.37
C PHE A 179 0.18 -18.33 -10.59
N PHE A 180 0.96 -18.88 -9.69
CA PHE A 180 1.90 -18.11 -8.89
C PHE A 180 3.33 -18.40 -9.36
N TYR A 181 4.08 -17.36 -9.66
CA TYR A 181 5.46 -17.42 -10.09
C TYR A 181 6.37 -16.85 -9.00
N ASN A 182 7.50 -17.51 -8.72
CA ASN A 182 8.50 -16.98 -7.81
C ASN A 182 9.59 -16.24 -8.61
N PRO A 183 9.57 -14.89 -8.64
CA PRO A 183 10.54 -14.14 -9.45
C PRO A 183 11.98 -14.21 -8.95
N LYS A 184 12.20 -14.65 -7.69
CA LYS A 184 13.56 -14.77 -7.12
C LYS A 184 14.31 -16.00 -7.58
N GLN A 185 13.67 -16.93 -8.27
CA GLN A 185 14.33 -18.09 -8.85
C GLN A 185 14.84 -17.83 -10.28
N VAL A 186 14.69 -16.65 -10.79
CA VAL A 186 15.09 -16.25 -12.16
C VAL A 186 16.56 -15.83 -12.20
N ILE A 187 17.46 -16.48 -11.50
CA ILE A 187 18.89 -16.29 -11.77
C ILE A 187 19.30 -16.99 -13.08
N ASP A 188 18.50 -17.96 -13.54
CA ASP A 188 18.79 -18.75 -14.74
C ASP A 188 17.59 -18.93 -15.67
N SER A 189 16.86 -17.88 -15.97
CA SER A 189 15.80 -17.85 -17.00
C SER A 189 14.68 -18.90 -16.91
N ASN A 190 14.61 -19.70 -15.88
CA ASN A 190 13.55 -20.69 -15.65
C ASN A 190 12.67 -20.29 -14.48
N SER A 191 11.58 -19.57 -14.76
CA SER A 191 10.52 -19.39 -13.77
C SER A 191 9.82 -20.73 -13.53
N SER A 192 9.82 -21.20 -12.28
CA SER A 192 9.09 -22.39 -11.89
C SER A 192 7.71 -22.02 -11.38
N ILE A 193 6.68 -22.69 -11.87
CA ILE A 193 5.34 -22.64 -11.29
C ILE A 193 5.41 -23.32 -9.92
N LEU A 194 4.90 -22.66 -8.88
CA LEU A 194 4.82 -23.29 -7.56
C LEU A 194 3.89 -24.51 -7.64
N PRO A 195 4.37 -25.70 -7.21
CA PRO A 195 3.52 -26.89 -7.19
C PRO A 195 2.40 -26.76 -6.15
N VAL A 196 1.63 -27.79 -5.99
CA VAL A 196 0.47 -27.89 -5.10
C VAL A 196 0.70 -27.16 -3.76
N ASP A 197 -0.27 -26.31 -3.36
CA ASP A 197 -0.30 -25.60 -2.09
C ASP A 197 0.75 -24.47 -1.96
N PRO A 198 0.72 -23.48 -2.88
CA PRO A 198 1.76 -22.44 -2.97
C PRO A 198 1.80 -21.49 -1.75
N ILE A 199 0.78 -21.53 -0.90
CA ILE A 199 0.70 -20.68 0.30
C ILE A 199 1.47 -21.31 1.48
N LYS A 200 1.86 -22.56 1.41
CA LYS A 200 2.72 -23.18 2.42
C LYS A 200 4.13 -22.66 2.31
N THR A 201 4.42 -21.62 3.03
CA THR A 201 5.79 -21.17 3.23
C THR A 201 6.49 -22.10 4.22
N LEU A 202 7.67 -22.58 3.86
CA LEU A 202 8.54 -23.25 4.85
C LEU A 202 8.83 -22.24 5.99
N PRO A 203 8.73 -22.67 7.25
CA PRO A 203 9.03 -21.78 8.37
C PRO A 203 10.45 -21.23 8.22
N ARG A 204 10.61 -19.94 8.45
CA ARG A 204 11.93 -19.29 8.38
C ARG A 204 12.92 -19.87 9.38
N LYS A 205 12.41 -20.44 10.47
CA LYS A 205 13.21 -21.00 11.56
C LYS A 205 12.89 -22.48 11.70
N LEU A 206 13.92 -23.27 11.83
CA LEU A 206 13.83 -24.67 12.18
C LEU A 206 14.08 -24.81 13.69
N LYS A 207 13.19 -25.51 14.38
CA LYS A 207 13.43 -25.94 15.75
C LYS A 207 14.17 -27.28 15.71
N VAL A 208 15.39 -27.29 16.20
CA VAL A 208 16.18 -28.52 16.36
C VAL A 208 16.15 -28.88 17.84
N VAL A 209 15.70 -30.09 18.13
CA VAL A 209 15.71 -30.63 19.50
C VAL A 209 16.87 -31.63 19.59
N ILE A 210 17.82 -31.35 20.48
CA ILE A 210 19.00 -32.18 20.69
C ILE A 210 18.74 -33.02 21.92
N SER A 211 18.77 -34.35 21.77
CA SER A 211 18.47 -35.27 22.84
C SER A 211 19.62 -35.48 23.85
N ASN A 212 20.85 -35.10 23.47
CA ASN A 212 22.01 -35.21 24.34
C ASN A 212 22.70 -33.85 24.49
N THR A 213 22.39 -33.14 25.56
CA THR A 213 22.86 -31.77 25.84
C THR A 213 24.27 -31.74 26.42
N THR A 214 24.81 -32.86 26.90
CA THR A 214 26.11 -32.91 27.62
C THR A 214 27.29 -32.67 26.69
N VAL A 215 27.17 -33.06 25.44
CA VAL A 215 28.26 -32.95 24.44
C VAL A 215 28.13 -31.64 23.63
N MET A 216 26.96 -31.06 23.57
CA MET A 216 26.65 -29.94 22.62
C MET A 216 26.73 -28.54 23.23
N ASN A 217 26.83 -28.43 24.55
CA ASN A 217 26.80 -27.11 25.22
C ASN A 217 27.96 -26.18 24.86
N ASN A 218 29.04 -26.68 24.31
CA ASN A 218 30.21 -25.89 23.87
C ASN A 218 30.31 -25.73 22.35
N ILE A 219 29.44 -26.37 21.59
CA ILE A 219 29.54 -26.42 20.11
C ILE A 219 28.47 -25.50 19.47
N LEU A 220 27.28 -25.49 20.04
CA LEU A 220 26.17 -24.67 19.50
C LEU A 220 26.08 -23.33 20.23
N ILE A 221 26.93 -22.40 19.85
CA ILE A 221 26.90 -21.01 20.33
C ILE A 221 26.10 -20.16 19.34
N PRO A 222 25.47 -19.06 19.78
CA PRO A 222 24.85 -18.11 18.88
C PRO A 222 25.83 -17.62 17.81
N GLY A 223 25.41 -17.65 16.55
CA GLY A 223 26.26 -17.34 15.40
C GLY A 223 27.01 -18.53 14.79
N ALA A 224 27.01 -19.71 15.41
CA ALA A 224 27.60 -20.91 14.82
C ALA A 224 26.84 -21.32 13.54
N LYS A 225 27.59 -21.68 12.51
CA LYS A 225 27.02 -22.23 11.27
C LYS A 225 26.80 -23.72 11.45
N VAL A 226 25.63 -24.20 11.09
CA VAL A 226 25.29 -25.62 11.09
C VAL A 226 24.81 -26.03 9.72
N SER A 227 25.16 -27.25 9.32
CA SER A 227 24.72 -27.86 8.05
C SER A 227 24.35 -29.31 8.25
N ASP A 228 23.41 -29.77 7.43
CA ASP A 228 23.08 -31.19 7.30
C ASP A 228 23.70 -31.73 6.01
N SER A 229 24.35 -32.88 6.09
CA SER A 229 25.01 -33.50 4.95
C SER A 229 24.24 -34.68 4.35
N THR A 230 23.01 -34.94 4.80
CA THR A 230 22.25 -36.13 4.38
C THR A 230 21.53 -35.98 3.04
N ALA A 231 21.31 -34.76 2.56
CA ALA A 231 20.68 -34.48 1.27
C ALA A 231 21.71 -34.08 0.20
N SER A 232 21.31 -34.12 -1.05
CA SER A 232 22.14 -33.71 -2.19
C SER A 232 22.61 -32.26 -2.12
N THR A 233 21.82 -31.41 -1.46
CA THR A 233 22.20 -30.05 -1.09
C THR A 233 21.81 -29.84 0.37
N ALA A 234 22.80 -29.69 1.23
CA ALA A 234 22.59 -29.59 2.67
C ALA A 234 21.78 -28.34 3.06
N ILE A 235 20.91 -28.51 4.03
CA ILE A 235 20.32 -27.35 4.73
C ILE A 235 21.44 -26.70 5.54
N THR A 236 21.60 -25.39 5.38
CA THR A 236 22.52 -24.60 6.19
C THR A 236 21.75 -23.56 7.02
N GLY A 237 22.27 -23.27 8.19
CA GLY A 237 21.66 -22.30 9.09
C GLY A 237 22.65 -21.69 10.06
N ILE A 238 22.19 -20.70 10.79
CA ILE A 238 22.93 -20.06 11.87
C ILE A 238 22.14 -20.25 13.17
N VAL A 239 22.82 -20.65 14.23
CA VAL A 239 22.23 -20.78 15.57
C VAL A 239 21.90 -19.38 16.09
N GLU A 240 20.64 -19.14 16.39
CA GLU A 240 20.19 -17.85 16.97
C GLU A 240 20.26 -17.86 18.49
N ASN A 241 19.84 -18.96 19.11
CA ASN A 241 19.83 -19.12 20.55
C ASN A 241 20.40 -20.48 20.93
N ALA A 242 21.37 -20.50 21.79
CA ALA A 242 21.87 -21.70 22.45
C ALA A 242 21.65 -21.58 23.96
N GLY A 243 20.93 -22.51 24.50
CA GLY A 243 20.68 -22.61 25.94
C GLY A 243 20.23 -24.04 26.25
N GLY A 244 21.16 -24.96 26.38
CA GLY A 244 20.88 -26.38 26.61
C GLY A 244 20.20 -27.12 25.45
N THR A 245 19.42 -26.40 24.64
CA THR A 245 18.78 -26.88 23.41
C THR A 245 18.80 -25.76 22.40
N ALA A 246 19.25 -26.00 21.15
CA ALA A 246 19.09 -25.05 20.09
C ALA A 246 17.60 -24.93 19.74
N ASN A 247 16.96 -23.84 20.12
CA ASN A 247 15.52 -23.67 19.95
C ASN A 247 15.14 -23.22 18.53
N ALA A 248 16.02 -22.52 17.85
CA ALA A 248 15.79 -22.08 16.47
C ALA A 248 17.11 -21.79 15.75
N MET A 249 17.11 -21.96 14.43
CA MET A 249 18.17 -21.46 13.56
C MET A 249 17.58 -20.78 12.33
N THR A 250 18.26 -19.77 11.81
CA THR A 250 17.89 -19.15 10.55
C THR A 250 18.47 -19.94 9.38
N LYS A 251 17.62 -20.36 8.45
CA LYS A 251 18.07 -21.04 7.24
C LYS A 251 18.76 -20.06 6.31
N THR A 252 19.98 -20.39 5.91
CA THR A 252 20.71 -19.65 4.87
C THR A 252 20.63 -20.36 3.51
N ASN A 253 20.41 -21.69 3.52
CA ASN A 253 20.13 -22.48 2.34
C ASN A 253 19.10 -23.54 2.73
N VAL A 254 18.05 -23.69 1.93
CA VAL A 254 16.96 -24.64 2.20
C VAL A 254 17.28 -26.07 1.74
N GLY A 255 18.38 -26.27 1.02
CA GLY A 255 18.72 -27.55 0.45
C GLY A 255 17.75 -28.02 -0.65
N VAL A 256 18.03 -29.14 -1.27
CA VAL A 256 17.16 -29.85 -2.20
C VAL A 256 17.09 -31.34 -1.81
N GLY A 257 16.00 -31.98 -2.21
CA GLY A 257 15.79 -33.41 -1.88
C GLY A 257 15.04 -33.63 -0.55
N TYR A 258 14.57 -32.56 0.11
CA TYR A 258 13.71 -32.66 1.30
C TYR A 258 12.25 -32.55 0.93
N SER A 259 11.41 -33.38 1.51
CA SER A 259 9.96 -33.19 1.53
C SER A 259 9.53 -32.56 2.84
N GLN A 260 8.32 -32.01 2.89
CA GLN A 260 7.78 -31.52 4.14
C GLN A 260 7.53 -32.70 5.10
N GLY A 261 8.10 -32.64 6.30
CA GLY A 261 7.96 -33.70 7.28
C GLY A 261 8.89 -33.50 8.48
N THR A 262 8.83 -34.46 9.40
CA THR A 262 9.75 -34.54 10.53
C THR A 262 10.88 -35.52 10.17
N TYR A 263 12.10 -35.04 10.16
CA TYR A 263 13.27 -35.84 9.93
C TYR A 263 13.92 -36.17 11.27
N ALA A 264 13.94 -37.45 11.61
CA ALA A 264 14.61 -37.96 12.81
C ALA A 264 16.00 -38.46 12.49
N GLY A 265 16.97 -38.20 13.36
CA GLY A 265 18.33 -38.72 13.24
C GLY A 265 19.17 -38.03 12.15
N VAL A 266 18.78 -36.85 11.69
CA VAL A 266 19.57 -36.04 10.75
C VAL A 266 20.83 -35.52 11.47
N PRO A 267 22.05 -35.86 11.05
CA PRO A 267 23.25 -35.34 11.68
C PRO A 267 23.52 -33.91 11.24
N PHE A 268 23.85 -33.04 12.20
CA PHE A 268 24.29 -31.68 11.96
C PHE A 268 25.78 -31.56 12.33
N TYR A 269 26.53 -30.93 11.45
CA TYR A 269 27.94 -30.63 11.63
C TYR A 269 28.16 -29.13 11.79
N ASN A 270 29.14 -28.76 12.62
CA ASN A 270 29.54 -27.37 12.83
C ASN A 270 30.66 -26.97 11.87
#